data_051545d22163b8ed229d880d34d3835b
#
_entry.id   051545d22163b8ed229d880d34d3835b
#
_cell.length_a   1.000
_cell.length_b   1.000
_cell.length_c   1.000
_cell.angle_alpha   90.00
_cell.angle_beta   90.00
_cell.angle_gamma   90.00
#
_symmetry.space_group_name_H-M   'P 1'
#
loop_
_entity.id
_entity.type
_entity.pdbx_description
1 polymer ?
#
loop_
_entity_poly.entity_id
_entity_poly.type
_entity_poly.pdbx_seq_one_letter_code
_entity_poly.pdbx_strand_id
1 'polypeptide(L)'
;GAVEDSPEYGDVGVDTLGHIAREVPGLKIPNLKKLGMVNLHPLEGMEPAEHPLGRYMRLKERSRGKDTMTGHWEMMGLLVTTPFQTFTSHGFPKELIDELEKRTGRKIIGNKSASGTEILDELAEEEIREGHLIVYTSADSVLQICGNEETMGLDNLYHYCEIARELTLRDEWKVGRVIARPYTGMKKGEFRRTSNRHDYALKPYGRTALNALKDAGYDVVSIGKIYDIFDGEGLTQSNHSNSSVHGMEQTIQYAKTDFNGLCFVNLVDFDALWGHRRNPEGYGRELERFDEKLGELLPLLGEDDLLILTADHGNDPTYTGTDHTREQVPFIAYSPSMEGGKDLGGADTFAVIGATVADNFGVKMPEGTIGTSVLDEL
;
A
#
# COMPACT_ATOMS: atom_id res chain seq x y z
N GLY A 1 -12.22 -3.48 -10.99
CA GLY A 1 -13.55 -4.04 -10.82
C GLY A 1 -13.53 -5.41 -10.14
N ALA A 2 -14.69 -5.88 -9.69
CA ALA A 2 -14.85 -7.14 -8.98
C ALA A 2 -14.27 -8.34 -9.73
N VAL A 3 -13.81 -9.32 -8.97
CA VAL A 3 -13.37 -10.64 -9.42
C VAL A 3 -14.28 -11.73 -8.85
N GLU A 4 -14.08 -12.98 -9.27
CA GLU A 4 -14.95 -14.09 -8.90
C GLU A 4 -14.98 -14.35 -7.38
N ASP A 5 -13.87 -14.10 -6.68
CA ASP A 5 -13.75 -14.27 -5.23
C ASP A 5 -14.09 -13.01 -4.40
N SER A 6 -14.40 -11.88 -5.03
CA SER A 6 -14.81 -10.66 -4.31
C SER A 6 -15.92 -10.90 -3.29
N PRO A 7 -16.96 -11.74 -3.57
CA PRO A 7 -18.00 -12.04 -2.59
C PRO A 7 -17.49 -12.73 -1.32
N GLU A 8 -16.39 -13.49 -1.38
CA GLU A 8 -15.79 -14.15 -0.21
C GLU A 8 -15.19 -13.12 0.78
N TYR A 9 -14.83 -11.93 0.26
CA TYR A 9 -14.36 -10.78 1.03
C TYR A 9 -15.46 -9.79 1.41
N GLY A 10 -16.72 -10.10 1.06
CA GLY A 10 -17.87 -9.22 1.25
C GLY A 10 -17.98 -8.09 0.23
N ASP A 11 -17.20 -8.13 -0.84
CA ASP A 11 -17.00 -7.04 -1.81
C ASP A 11 -17.81 -7.28 -3.10
N VAL A 12 -19.13 -7.37 -2.97
CA VAL A 12 -20.03 -7.62 -4.11
C VAL A 12 -20.24 -6.32 -4.92
N GLY A 13 -19.97 -6.39 -6.22
CA GLY A 13 -20.27 -5.29 -7.14
C GLY A 13 -19.31 -4.08 -7.02
N VAL A 14 -18.15 -4.28 -6.42
CA VAL A 14 -17.12 -3.25 -6.31
C VAL A 14 -16.49 -2.91 -7.67
N ASP A 15 -16.25 -1.64 -7.89
CA ASP A 15 -15.56 -1.13 -9.07
C ASP A 15 -15.00 0.26 -8.80
N THR A 16 -13.82 0.31 -8.20
CA THR A 16 -13.20 1.57 -7.76
C THR A 16 -13.19 2.60 -8.88
N LEU A 17 -12.57 2.32 -10.01
CA LEU A 17 -12.43 3.30 -11.08
C LEU A 17 -13.74 3.59 -11.82
N GLY A 18 -14.54 2.57 -12.07
CA GLY A 18 -15.83 2.72 -12.76
C GLY A 18 -16.82 3.55 -11.96
N HIS A 19 -16.88 3.32 -10.64
CA HIS A 19 -17.75 4.10 -9.76
C HIS A 19 -17.28 5.54 -9.59
N ILE A 20 -15.96 5.77 -9.51
CA ILE A 20 -15.42 7.15 -9.49
C ILE A 20 -15.78 7.89 -10.77
N ALA A 21 -15.63 7.28 -11.93
CA ALA A 21 -15.98 7.90 -13.21
C ALA A 21 -17.47 8.28 -13.29
N ARG A 22 -18.34 7.45 -12.71
CA ARG A 22 -19.78 7.73 -12.64
C ARG A 22 -20.11 8.88 -11.68
N GLU A 23 -19.45 8.92 -10.50
CA GLU A 23 -19.68 9.95 -9.47
C GLU A 23 -19.02 11.30 -9.83
N VAL A 24 -18.06 11.32 -10.73
CA VAL A 24 -17.33 12.51 -11.19
C VAL A 24 -17.51 12.68 -12.70
N PRO A 25 -18.68 13.14 -13.16
CA PRO A 25 -18.91 13.39 -14.57
C PRO A 25 -17.89 14.37 -15.15
N GLY A 26 -17.33 14.02 -16.30
CA GLY A 26 -16.30 14.84 -16.93
C GLY A 26 -14.91 14.68 -16.34
N LEU A 27 -14.63 13.59 -15.64
CA LEU A 27 -13.31 13.21 -15.13
C LEU A 27 -12.23 13.38 -16.23
N LYS A 28 -11.18 14.15 -15.92
CA LYS A 28 -10.13 14.52 -16.87
C LYS A 28 -8.87 13.70 -16.64
N ILE A 29 -8.73 12.59 -17.36
CA ILE A 29 -7.57 11.70 -17.34
C ILE A 29 -7.05 11.41 -18.75
N PRO A 30 -6.69 12.45 -19.55
CA PRO A 30 -6.33 12.27 -20.96
C PRO A 30 -5.08 11.42 -21.17
N ASN A 31 -4.10 11.45 -20.27
CA ASN A 31 -2.87 10.68 -20.39
C ASN A 31 -3.11 9.19 -20.05
N LEU A 32 -3.86 8.89 -19.00
CA LEU A 32 -4.30 7.52 -18.70
C LEU A 32 -5.15 6.95 -19.84
N LYS A 33 -6.05 7.73 -20.40
CA LYS A 33 -6.81 7.35 -21.59
C LYS A 33 -5.90 7.03 -22.78
N LYS A 34 -4.95 7.92 -23.06
CA LYS A 34 -3.96 7.74 -24.12
C LYS A 34 -3.13 6.47 -23.97
N LEU A 35 -2.82 6.07 -22.75
CA LEU A 35 -2.10 4.85 -22.46
C LEU A 35 -2.97 3.58 -22.54
N GLY A 36 -4.30 3.70 -22.60
CA GLY A 36 -5.21 2.57 -22.76
C GLY A 36 -6.06 2.22 -21.53
N MET A 37 -6.11 3.07 -20.48
CA MET A 37 -6.91 2.79 -19.28
C MET A 37 -8.39 2.57 -19.61
N VAL A 38 -8.97 3.40 -20.47
CA VAL A 38 -10.40 3.29 -20.87
C VAL A 38 -10.62 2.11 -21.82
N ASN A 39 -9.60 1.70 -22.57
CA ASN A 39 -9.62 0.47 -23.38
C ASN A 39 -9.62 -0.77 -22.48
N LEU A 40 -8.83 -0.74 -21.41
CA LEU A 40 -8.75 -1.81 -20.42
C LEU A 40 -10.05 -1.92 -19.61
N HIS A 41 -10.59 -0.80 -19.18
CA HIS A 41 -11.77 -0.70 -18.34
C HIS A 41 -12.69 0.41 -18.84
N PRO A 42 -13.79 0.07 -19.53
CA PRO A 42 -14.74 1.07 -20.02
C PRO A 42 -15.28 1.93 -18.88
N LEU A 43 -15.25 3.25 -19.06
CA LEU A 43 -15.71 4.23 -18.08
C LEU A 43 -16.90 5.00 -18.64
N GLU A 44 -17.90 5.22 -17.81
CA GLU A 44 -19.10 5.97 -18.20
C GLU A 44 -18.75 7.41 -18.65
N GLY A 45 -19.25 7.80 -19.80
CA GLY A 45 -19.02 9.13 -20.36
C GLY A 45 -17.62 9.35 -20.96
N MET A 46 -16.83 8.29 -21.12
CA MET A 46 -15.48 8.39 -21.67
C MET A 46 -15.24 7.37 -22.77
N GLU A 47 -14.94 7.85 -23.98
CA GLU A 47 -14.58 6.98 -25.09
C GLU A 47 -13.16 6.43 -24.94
N PRO A 48 -12.91 5.15 -25.28
CA PRO A 48 -11.56 4.59 -25.30
C PRO A 48 -10.68 5.31 -26.32
N ALA A 49 -9.37 5.19 -26.19
CA ALA A 49 -8.44 5.68 -27.18
C ALA A 49 -8.55 4.85 -28.47
N GLU A 50 -8.63 5.50 -29.62
CA GLU A 50 -8.64 4.85 -30.92
C GLU A 50 -7.30 4.11 -31.18
N HIS A 51 -6.21 4.75 -30.78
CA HIS A 51 -4.85 4.23 -30.89
C HIS A 51 -4.14 4.35 -29.54
N PRO A 52 -4.41 3.43 -28.59
CA PRO A 52 -3.73 3.47 -27.31
C PRO A 52 -2.21 3.25 -27.46
N LEU A 53 -1.40 3.87 -26.62
CA LEU A 53 0.05 3.75 -26.66
C LEU A 53 0.58 2.63 -25.79
N GLY A 54 -0.11 2.32 -24.69
CA GLY A 54 0.34 1.32 -23.73
C GLY A 54 -0.13 -0.10 -24.06
N ARG A 55 0.62 -1.08 -23.60
CA ARG A 55 0.20 -2.49 -23.51
C ARG A 55 -0.50 -2.70 -22.19
N TYR A 56 -1.70 -3.28 -22.17
CA TYR A 56 -2.53 -3.32 -20.98
C TYR A 56 -3.17 -4.68 -20.76
N MET A 57 -3.36 -5.05 -19.50
CA MET A 57 -4.09 -6.23 -19.07
C MET A 57 -4.68 -6.05 -17.66
N ARG A 58 -5.56 -6.95 -17.27
CA ARG A 58 -6.11 -7.05 -15.93
C ARG A 58 -5.32 -8.06 -15.12
N LEU A 59 -4.99 -7.71 -13.89
CA LEU A 59 -4.34 -8.63 -12.96
C LEU A 59 -5.30 -9.00 -11.84
N LYS A 60 -5.38 -10.29 -11.51
CA LYS A 60 -6.08 -10.79 -10.34
C LYS A 60 -5.08 -11.09 -9.24
N GLU A 61 -5.39 -10.73 -8.02
CA GLU A 61 -4.56 -11.09 -6.88
C GLU A 61 -4.74 -12.58 -6.57
N ARG A 62 -3.64 -13.32 -6.53
CA ARG A 62 -3.62 -14.74 -6.19
C ARG A 62 -3.50 -14.98 -4.69
N SER A 63 -2.85 -14.07 -3.99
CA SER A 63 -2.70 -14.10 -2.54
C SER A 63 -4.05 -13.95 -1.83
N ARG A 64 -4.10 -14.46 -0.60
CA ARG A 64 -5.24 -14.29 0.28
C ARG A 64 -5.11 -12.98 1.05
N GLY A 65 -5.91 -12.01 0.71
CA GLY A 65 -5.92 -10.67 1.30
C GLY A 65 -6.42 -9.63 0.32
N LYS A 66 -6.48 -8.42 0.76
CA LYS A 66 -6.79 -7.23 -0.04
C LYS A 66 -6.10 -5.99 0.55
N ASP A 67 -5.02 -6.21 1.26
CA ASP A 67 -4.25 -5.18 1.94
C ASP A 67 -2.99 -4.80 1.15
N THR A 68 -2.45 -3.64 1.47
CA THR A 68 -1.29 -3.04 0.81
C THR A 68 -0.06 -3.95 0.83
N MET A 69 0.25 -4.59 1.97
CA MET A 69 1.44 -5.45 2.08
C MET A 69 1.29 -6.68 1.19
N THR A 70 0.14 -7.35 1.25
CA THR A 70 -0.15 -8.53 0.42
C THR A 70 -0.02 -8.21 -1.06
N GLY A 71 -0.65 -7.13 -1.53
CA GLY A 71 -0.59 -6.71 -2.93
C GLY A 71 0.83 -6.40 -3.41
N HIS A 72 1.58 -5.62 -2.65
CA HIS A 72 2.96 -5.26 -3.00
C HIS A 72 3.92 -6.46 -2.95
N TRP A 73 3.81 -7.32 -1.95
CA TRP A 73 4.64 -8.52 -1.87
C TRP A 73 4.38 -9.46 -3.04
N GLU A 74 3.11 -9.63 -3.42
CA GLU A 74 2.77 -10.43 -4.60
C GLU A 74 3.30 -9.79 -5.89
N MET A 75 3.19 -8.47 -6.06
CA MET A 75 3.78 -7.79 -7.22
C MET A 75 5.26 -8.17 -7.39
N MET A 76 6.00 -8.28 -6.30
CA MET A 76 7.44 -8.58 -6.33
C MET A 76 7.76 -10.07 -6.19
N GLY A 77 6.76 -10.96 -6.30
CA GLY A 77 6.93 -12.38 -6.47
C GLY A 77 6.55 -13.27 -5.30
N LEU A 78 6.04 -12.75 -4.17
CA LEU A 78 5.69 -13.55 -3.01
C LEU A 78 4.19 -13.86 -2.94
N LEU A 79 3.85 -15.14 -2.82
CA LEU A 79 2.47 -15.58 -2.60
C LEU A 79 2.14 -15.57 -1.11
N VAL A 80 1.19 -14.73 -0.69
CA VAL A 80 0.69 -14.70 0.69
C VAL A 80 -0.49 -15.66 0.83
N THR A 81 -0.29 -16.77 1.53
CA THR A 81 -1.32 -17.81 1.73
C THR A 81 -2.12 -17.63 3.01
N THR A 82 -1.53 -16.97 4.01
CA THR A 82 -2.19 -16.66 5.28
C THR A 82 -2.42 -15.14 5.34
N PRO A 83 -3.68 -14.68 5.30
CA PRO A 83 -3.97 -13.24 5.31
C PRO A 83 -3.53 -12.59 6.63
N PHE A 84 -3.15 -11.33 6.55
CA PHE A 84 -2.96 -10.50 7.74
C PHE A 84 -4.28 -10.33 8.47
N GLN A 85 -4.24 -10.42 9.81
CA GLN A 85 -5.44 -10.28 10.62
C GLN A 85 -5.80 -8.81 10.82
N THR A 86 -7.09 -8.52 10.84
CA THR A 86 -7.65 -7.25 11.29
C THR A 86 -8.55 -7.49 12.50
N PHE A 87 -8.55 -6.57 13.44
CA PHE A 87 -9.26 -6.73 14.72
C PHE A 87 -10.22 -5.55 14.98
N THR A 88 -10.85 -5.06 13.92
CA THR A 88 -11.66 -3.84 13.94
C THR A 88 -12.99 -4.01 14.68
N SER A 89 -13.58 -5.21 14.66
CA SER A 89 -14.93 -5.43 15.19
C SER A 89 -14.98 -5.53 16.72
N HIS A 90 -14.00 -6.21 17.32
CA HIS A 90 -14.03 -6.56 18.75
C HIS A 90 -12.71 -6.28 19.47
N GLY A 91 -11.75 -5.65 18.82
CA GLY A 91 -10.38 -5.54 19.31
C GLY A 91 -9.62 -6.87 19.23
N PHE A 92 -8.45 -6.91 19.85
CA PHE A 92 -7.58 -8.09 19.86
C PHE A 92 -8.14 -9.18 20.76
N PRO A 93 -7.89 -10.47 20.43
CA PRO A 93 -8.31 -11.61 21.26
C PRO A 93 -7.76 -11.52 22.68
N LYS A 94 -8.55 -12.02 23.62
CA LYS A 94 -8.19 -12.00 25.05
C LYS A 94 -6.84 -12.68 25.30
N GLU A 95 -6.53 -13.76 24.61
CA GLU A 95 -5.29 -14.51 24.73
C GLU A 95 -4.06 -13.65 24.38
N LEU A 96 -4.15 -12.81 23.34
CA LEU A 96 -3.10 -11.86 22.98
C LEU A 96 -2.94 -10.78 24.06
N ILE A 97 -4.05 -10.23 24.55
CA ILE A 97 -4.05 -9.22 25.59
C ILE A 97 -3.43 -9.77 26.88
N ASP A 98 -3.82 -10.98 27.31
CA ASP A 98 -3.28 -11.64 28.50
C ASP A 98 -1.75 -11.88 28.39
N GLU A 99 -1.25 -12.30 27.22
CA GLU A 99 0.19 -12.47 26.99
C GLU A 99 0.94 -11.14 26.98
N LEU A 100 0.35 -10.08 26.39
CA LEU A 100 0.93 -8.74 26.44
C LEU A 100 1.01 -8.23 27.88
N GLU A 101 -0.05 -8.34 28.67
CA GLU A 101 -0.06 -7.92 30.09
C GLU A 101 0.99 -8.68 30.89
N LYS A 102 1.10 -10.00 30.70
CA LYS A 102 2.08 -10.85 31.36
C LYS A 102 3.52 -10.45 31.02
N ARG A 103 3.81 -10.20 29.77
CA ARG A 103 5.18 -9.88 29.31
C ARG A 103 5.58 -8.43 29.54
N THR A 104 4.64 -7.50 29.48
CA THR A 104 4.90 -6.08 29.74
C THR A 104 4.82 -5.70 31.21
N GLY A 105 4.12 -6.49 32.03
CA GLY A 105 3.83 -6.18 33.42
C GLY A 105 2.84 -5.01 33.59
N ARG A 106 2.14 -4.63 32.51
CA ARG A 106 1.18 -3.52 32.51
C ARG A 106 -0.20 -3.99 32.10
N LYS A 107 -1.22 -3.49 32.78
CA LYS A 107 -2.61 -3.69 32.38
C LYS A 107 -2.90 -2.96 31.07
N ILE A 108 -3.59 -3.63 30.17
CA ILE A 108 -3.99 -3.07 28.87
C ILE A 108 -5.37 -2.45 28.97
N ILE A 109 -5.48 -1.24 28.41
CA ILE A 109 -6.73 -0.50 28.26
C ILE A 109 -6.93 -0.13 26.80
N GLY A 110 -8.18 0.14 26.42
CA GLY A 110 -8.58 0.44 25.04
C GLY A 110 -9.05 -0.80 24.31
N ASN A 111 -8.15 -1.54 23.71
CA ASN A 111 -8.42 -2.76 22.95
C ASN A 111 -9.64 -2.66 22.02
N LYS A 112 -9.66 -1.63 21.19
CA LYS A 112 -10.75 -1.36 20.23
C LYS A 112 -10.22 -0.65 19.00
N SER A 113 -11.06 -0.56 17.97
CA SER A 113 -10.80 0.29 16.82
C SER A 113 -11.08 1.76 17.18
N ALA A 114 -10.13 2.65 16.95
CA ALA A 114 -10.25 4.07 17.23
C ALA A 114 -9.26 4.90 16.41
N SER A 115 -9.50 6.22 16.34
CA SER A 115 -8.47 7.15 15.92
C SER A 115 -7.48 7.43 17.06
N GLY A 116 -6.24 7.78 16.73
CA GLY A 116 -5.21 8.06 17.74
C GLY A 116 -5.52 9.30 18.59
N THR A 117 -6.31 10.24 18.07
CA THR A 117 -6.72 11.44 18.81
C THR A 117 -7.83 11.11 19.81
N GLU A 118 -8.84 10.37 19.36
CA GLU A 118 -9.96 9.94 20.22
C GLU A 118 -9.49 9.05 21.36
N ILE A 119 -8.60 8.10 21.09
CA ILE A 119 -8.12 7.16 22.12
C ILE A 119 -7.30 7.88 23.21
N LEU A 120 -6.53 8.90 22.85
CA LEU A 120 -5.80 9.73 23.81
C LEU A 120 -6.74 10.55 24.67
N ASP A 121 -7.73 11.20 24.07
CA ASP A 121 -8.72 12.00 24.81
C ASP A 121 -9.52 11.15 25.81
N GLU A 122 -9.71 9.87 25.50
CA GLU A 122 -10.44 8.93 26.36
C GLU A 122 -9.59 8.33 27.48
N LEU A 123 -8.35 7.90 27.17
CA LEU A 123 -7.59 6.98 28.02
C LEU A 123 -6.22 7.51 28.50
N ALA A 124 -5.71 8.61 27.98
CA ALA A 124 -4.37 9.07 28.30
C ALA A 124 -4.21 9.46 29.79
N GLU A 125 -5.21 10.06 30.40
CA GLU A 125 -5.16 10.39 31.84
C GLU A 125 -5.10 9.12 32.73
N GLU A 126 -5.78 8.06 32.34
CA GLU A 126 -5.72 6.76 33.03
C GLU A 126 -4.35 6.10 32.85
N GLU A 127 -3.79 6.10 31.63
CA GLU A 127 -2.45 5.60 31.36
C GLU A 127 -1.40 6.30 32.24
N ILE A 128 -1.45 7.64 32.31
CA ILE A 128 -0.50 8.45 33.10
C ILE A 128 -0.64 8.15 34.58
N ARG A 129 -1.87 8.09 35.11
CA ARG A 129 -2.14 7.93 36.53
C ARG A 129 -1.86 6.50 37.04
N GLU A 130 -2.30 5.50 36.28
CA GLU A 130 -2.26 4.10 36.70
C GLU A 130 -1.08 3.31 36.13
N GLY A 131 -0.37 3.87 35.16
CA GLY A 131 0.69 3.18 34.44
C GLY A 131 0.20 2.06 33.51
N HIS A 132 -1.05 2.17 33.02
CA HIS A 132 -1.62 1.22 32.09
C HIS A 132 -1.02 1.38 30.69
N LEU A 133 -1.32 0.47 29.77
CA LEU A 133 -0.84 0.49 28.40
C LEU A 133 -2.03 0.62 27.45
N ILE A 134 -2.10 1.73 26.70
CA ILE A 134 -3.15 1.93 25.70
C ILE A 134 -2.81 1.10 24.45
N VAL A 135 -3.64 0.11 24.15
CA VAL A 135 -3.55 -0.71 22.93
C VAL A 135 -4.83 -0.52 22.12
N TYR A 136 -4.69 -0.27 20.83
CA TYR A 136 -5.83 -0.08 19.93
C TYR A 136 -5.46 -0.48 18.50
N THR A 137 -6.46 -0.55 17.64
CA THR A 137 -6.31 -0.84 16.21
C THR A 137 -7.01 0.21 15.36
N SER A 138 -6.95 0.06 14.05
CA SER A 138 -7.69 0.85 13.05
C SER A 138 -8.21 -0.07 11.94
N ALA A 139 -8.64 0.47 10.83
CA ALA A 139 -9.10 -0.33 9.67
C ALA A 139 -8.00 -1.23 9.07
N ASP A 140 -6.75 -0.82 9.22
CA ASP A 140 -5.60 -1.60 8.75
C ASP A 140 -5.24 -2.77 9.68
N SER A 141 -4.40 -3.68 9.18
CA SER A 141 -3.82 -4.77 9.98
C SER A 141 -2.69 -4.24 10.88
N VAL A 142 -3.05 -3.57 11.97
CA VAL A 142 -2.12 -2.89 12.86
C VAL A 142 -2.47 -3.09 14.33
N LEU A 143 -1.43 -3.21 15.17
CA LEU A 143 -1.52 -3.08 16.62
C LEU A 143 -0.77 -1.80 17.02
N GLN A 144 -1.46 -0.88 17.67
CA GLN A 144 -0.90 0.42 18.04
C GLN A 144 -0.84 0.56 19.55
N ILE A 145 0.27 1.07 20.05
CA ILE A 145 0.50 1.31 21.48
C ILE A 145 0.83 2.78 21.68
N CYS A 146 0.03 3.48 22.49
CA CYS A 146 0.35 4.83 22.92
C CYS A 146 1.20 4.79 24.19
N GLY A 147 2.06 5.79 24.33
CA GLY A 147 2.85 6.00 25.55
C GLY A 147 3.22 7.47 25.73
N ASN A 148 3.00 7.98 26.94
CA ASN A 148 3.42 9.33 27.29
C ASN A 148 4.94 9.37 27.42
N GLU A 149 5.59 10.32 26.74
CA GLU A 149 7.05 10.41 26.75
C GLU A 149 7.64 10.78 28.11
N GLU A 150 6.90 11.54 28.93
CA GLU A 150 7.37 11.98 30.25
C GLU A 150 7.21 10.91 31.32
N THR A 151 6.07 10.19 31.32
CA THR A 151 5.72 9.24 32.39
C THR A 151 6.12 7.80 32.08
N MET A 152 6.00 7.37 30.83
CA MET A 152 6.41 6.04 30.38
C MET A 152 7.83 6.04 29.83
N GLY A 153 8.19 7.03 29.04
CA GLY A 153 9.46 7.14 28.32
C GLY A 153 9.47 6.34 27.01
N LEU A 154 10.23 6.82 26.04
CA LEU A 154 10.34 6.20 24.72
C LEU A 154 10.91 4.79 24.75
N ASP A 155 11.95 4.56 25.54
CA ASP A 155 12.62 3.24 25.63
C ASP A 155 11.63 2.16 26.10
N ASN A 156 10.80 2.46 27.09
CA ASN A 156 9.78 1.52 27.56
C ASN A 156 8.70 1.31 26.49
N LEU A 157 8.21 2.38 25.86
CA LEU A 157 7.22 2.25 24.79
C LEU A 157 7.72 1.38 23.65
N TYR A 158 8.96 1.60 23.20
CA TYR A 158 9.56 0.81 22.13
C TYR A 158 9.74 -0.65 22.55
N HIS A 159 10.19 -0.90 23.79
CA HIS A 159 10.30 -2.26 24.31
C HIS A 159 8.95 -3.00 24.34
N TYR A 160 7.87 -2.33 24.72
CA TYR A 160 6.53 -2.93 24.70
C TYR A 160 6.06 -3.22 23.27
N CYS A 161 6.40 -2.36 22.33
CA CYS A 161 6.12 -2.60 20.91
C CYS A 161 6.92 -3.77 20.34
N GLU A 162 8.17 -3.98 20.75
CA GLU A 162 8.97 -5.15 20.39
C GLU A 162 8.32 -6.45 20.91
N ILE A 163 7.87 -6.47 22.16
CA ILE A 163 7.13 -7.61 22.72
C ILE A 163 5.86 -7.89 21.91
N ALA A 164 5.09 -6.84 21.59
CA ALA A 164 3.89 -6.97 20.77
C ALA A 164 4.22 -7.50 19.37
N ARG A 165 5.33 -7.05 18.75
CA ARG A 165 5.78 -7.54 17.45
C ARG A 165 6.11 -9.02 17.47
N GLU A 166 6.83 -9.50 18.49
CA GLU A 166 7.12 -10.92 18.64
C GLU A 166 5.85 -11.77 18.77
N LEU A 167 4.90 -11.34 19.59
CA LEU A 167 3.63 -12.05 19.79
C LEU A 167 2.79 -12.10 18.52
N THR A 168 2.76 -11.02 17.78
CA THR A 168 1.96 -10.89 16.54
C THR A 168 2.65 -11.48 15.30
N LEU A 169 3.73 -12.24 15.47
CA LEU A 169 4.28 -13.13 14.43
C LEU A 169 3.48 -14.45 14.29
N ARG A 170 2.70 -14.82 15.31
CA ARG A 170 1.83 -16.01 15.24
C ARG A 170 0.70 -15.79 14.25
N ASP A 171 0.37 -16.81 13.47
CA ASP A 171 -0.61 -16.68 12.39
C ASP A 171 -1.99 -16.21 12.87
N GLU A 172 -2.43 -16.66 14.04
CA GLU A 172 -3.70 -16.26 14.64
C GLU A 172 -3.76 -14.78 15.07
N TRP A 173 -2.61 -14.14 15.26
CA TRP A 173 -2.48 -12.75 15.71
C TRP A 173 -1.70 -11.86 14.74
N LYS A 174 -1.34 -12.39 13.58
CA LYS A 174 -0.45 -11.72 12.63
C LYS A 174 -1.04 -10.42 12.12
N VAL A 175 -0.41 -9.32 12.52
CA VAL A 175 -0.69 -7.99 11.97
C VAL A 175 0.48 -7.51 11.11
N GLY A 176 0.16 -6.68 10.12
CA GLY A 176 1.15 -6.12 9.21
C GLY A 176 2.16 -5.22 9.91
N ARG A 177 1.72 -4.45 10.91
CA ARG A 177 2.59 -3.54 11.67
C ARG A 177 2.20 -3.47 13.13
N VAL A 178 3.20 -3.30 13.99
CA VAL A 178 3.05 -2.77 15.34
C VAL A 178 3.57 -1.34 15.33
N ILE A 179 2.84 -0.39 15.91
CA ILE A 179 3.16 1.04 15.83
C ILE A 179 3.27 1.62 17.24
N ALA A 180 4.44 2.15 17.56
CA ALA A 180 4.62 3.00 18.72
C ALA A 180 4.09 4.41 18.44
N ARG A 181 3.17 4.87 19.29
CA ARG A 181 2.51 6.18 19.20
C ARG A 181 2.83 7.03 20.43
N PRO A 182 4.02 7.62 20.53
CA PRO A 182 4.36 8.47 21.64
C PRO A 182 3.58 9.79 21.60
N TYR A 183 3.29 10.31 22.77
CA TYR A 183 2.60 11.59 22.94
C TYR A 183 3.13 12.36 24.19
N THR A 184 2.83 13.65 24.23
CA THR A 184 3.09 14.53 25.36
C THR A 184 1.80 15.15 25.87
N GLY A 185 1.87 15.84 27.02
CA GLY A 185 0.73 16.43 27.71
C GLY A 185 0.32 15.61 28.92
N MET A 186 -0.30 16.26 29.90
CA MET A 186 -0.62 15.64 31.20
C MET A 186 -2.12 15.56 31.49
N LYS A 187 -2.94 16.28 30.72
CA LYS A 187 -4.40 16.29 30.89
C LYS A 187 -5.14 16.46 29.56
N LYS A 188 -6.39 16.14 29.57
CA LYS A 188 -7.27 16.25 28.40
C LYS A 188 -7.21 17.66 27.78
N GLY A 189 -7.12 17.70 26.47
CA GLY A 189 -6.94 18.93 25.68
C GLY A 189 -5.48 19.34 25.44
N GLU A 190 -4.53 18.80 26.19
CA GLU A 190 -3.09 19.06 26.03
C GLU A 190 -2.36 17.96 25.24
N PHE A 191 -2.98 16.78 25.09
CA PHE A 191 -2.32 15.65 24.43
C PHE A 191 -1.96 15.94 22.99
N ARG A 192 -0.68 15.70 22.64
CA ARG A 192 -0.15 15.88 21.29
C ARG A 192 0.75 14.71 20.94
N ARG A 193 0.47 14.07 19.83
CA ARG A 193 1.35 13.03 19.27
C ARG A 193 2.67 13.67 18.85
N THR A 194 3.77 12.97 19.10
CA THR A 194 5.11 13.44 18.73
C THR A 194 5.59 12.80 17.43
N SER A 195 6.71 13.30 16.92
CA SER A 195 7.38 12.74 15.74
C SER A 195 8.17 11.46 16.03
N ASN A 196 8.26 11.04 17.30
CA ASN A 196 8.99 9.84 17.73
C ASN A 196 8.19 8.53 17.51
N ARG A 197 7.20 8.58 16.60
CA ARG A 197 6.53 7.38 16.11
C ARG A 197 7.54 6.40 15.55
N HIS A 198 7.36 5.11 15.85
CA HIS A 198 8.15 4.04 15.28
C HIS A 198 7.25 2.87 14.84
N ASP A 199 7.47 2.40 13.62
CA ASP A 199 6.71 1.30 13.03
C ASP A 199 7.58 0.04 13.00
N TYR A 200 7.06 -1.05 13.56
CA TYR A 200 7.66 -2.38 13.54
C TYR A 200 6.94 -3.21 12.47
N ALA A 201 7.41 -3.12 11.24
CA ALA A 201 6.83 -3.83 10.11
C ALA A 201 7.18 -5.33 10.15
N LEU A 202 6.38 -6.15 9.46
CA LEU A 202 6.81 -7.48 9.07
C LEU A 202 7.75 -7.38 7.90
N LYS A 203 8.86 -8.11 7.94
CA LYS A 203 9.70 -8.32 6.77
C LYS A 203 9.00 -9.26 5.79
N PRO A 204 9.19 -9.08 4.49
CA PRO A 204 8.83 -10.12 3.53
C PRO A 204 9.46 -11.45 3.95
N TYR A 205 8.67 -12.52 3.92
CA TYR A 205 9.13 -13.84 4.37
C TYR A 205 10.01 -14.56 3.35
N GLY A 206 10.28 -13.94 2.22
CA GLY A 206 11.15 -14.44 1.16
C GLY A 206 11.84 -13.31 0.41
N ARG A 207 12.77 -13.69 -0.44
CA ARG A 207 13.44 -12.77 -1.34
C ARG A 207 12.51 -12.41 -2.49
N THR A 208 12.56 -11.17 -2.93
CA THR A 208 11.70 -10.61 -3.97
C THR A 208 12.50 -10.16 -5.19
N ALA A 209 11.82 -9.69 -6.23
CA ALA A 209 12.45 -9.04 -7.37
C ALA A 209 13.36 -7.88 -6.94
N LEU A 210 13.01 -7.14 -5.87
CA LEU A 210 13.82 -6.04 -5.33
C LEU A 210 15.20 -6.55 -4.88
N ASN A 211 15.25 -7.65 -4.16
CA ASN A 211 16.50 -8.26 -3.73
C ASN A 211 17.33 -8.72 -4.93
N ALA A 212 16.71 -9.36 -5.92
CA ALA A 212 17.38 -9.85 -7.11
C ALA A 212 18.04 -8.71 -7.91
N LEU A 213 17.34 -7.60 -8.09
CA LEU A 213 17.89 -6.42 -8.78
C LEU A 213 19.04 -5.80 -8.00
N LYS A 214 18.90 -5.63 -6.69
CA LYS A 214 19.96 -5.10 -5.81
C LYS A 214 21.22 -5.97 -5.86
N ASP A 215 21.06 -7.28 -5.74
CA ASP A 215 22.19 -8.23 -5.79
C ASP A 215 22.90 -8.24 -7.16
N ALA A 216 22.16 -7.95 -8.23
CA ALA A 216 22.71 -7.79 -9.57
C ALA A 216 23.40 -6.43 -9.80
N GLY A 217 23.40 -5.55 -8.80
CA GLY A 217 24.07 -4.25 -8.86
C GLY A 217 23.25 -3.13 -9.46
N TYR A 218 21.94 -3.32 -9.64
CA TYR A 218 21.04 -2.27 -10.10
C TYR A 218 20.56 -1.39 -8.96
N ASP A 219 20.21 -0.15 -9.28
CA ASP A 219 19.54 0.75 -8.33
C ASP A 219 18.10 0.27 -8.07
N VAL A 220 17.71 0.28 -6.81
CA VAL A 220 16.33 0.00 -6.39
C VAL A 220 15.87 1.16 -5.52
N VAL A 221 15.28 2.13 -6.18
CA VAL A 221 14.82 3.39 -5.58
C VAL A 221 13.38 3.24 -5.13
N SER A 222 13.09 3.57 -3.89
CA SER A 222 11.72 3.63 -3.37
C SER A 222 11.26 5.07 -3.18
N ILE A 223 9.99 5.31 -3.53
CA ILE A 223 9.29 6.58 -3.29
C ILE A 223 7.98 6.28 -2.58
N GLY A 224 7.65 7.06 -1.57
CA GLY A 224 6.46 6.88 -0.74
C GLY A 224 6.64 5.79 0.31
N LYS A 225 5.66 4.91 0.49
CA LYS A 225 5.65 3.88 1.54
C LYS A 225 6.34 2.56 1.17
N ILE A 226 6.99 2.46 0.04
CA ILE A 226 7.66 1.21 -0.38
C ILE A 226 8.66 0.72 0.67
N TYR A 227 9.44 1.63 1.25
CA TYR A 227 10.37 1.26 2.33
C TYR A 227 9.66 0.55 3.49
N ASP A 228 8.56 1.11 3.97
CA ASP A 228 7.77 0.55 5.08
C ASP A 228 7.12 -0.79 4.71
N ILE A 229 6.63 -0.91 3.48
CA ILE A 229 5.97 -2.12 2.97
C ILE A 229 6.93 -3.31 2.90
N PHE A 230 8.17 -3.07 2.53
CA PHE A 230 9.22 -4.10 2.40
C PHE A 230 10.22 -4.09 3.57
N ASP A 231 10.03 -3.27 4.60
CA ASP A 231 10.95 -3.08 5.72
C ASP A 231 12.40 -2.83 5.24
N GLY A 232 12.54 -2.05 4.17
CA GLY A 232 13.81 -1.71 3.55
C GLY A 232 14.50 -2.83 2.76
N GLU A 233 13.92 -4.04 2.73
CA GLU A 233 14.53 -5.19 2.05
C GLU A 233 14.62 -4.97 0.53
N GLY A 234 15.80 -5.20 -0.02
CA GLY A 234 16.05 -5.08 -1.45
C GLY A 234 16.16 -3.65 -1.99
N LEU A 235 16.10 -2.63 -1.15
CA LEU A 235 16.21 -1.23 -1.56
C LEU A 235 17.65 -0.73 -1.50
N THR A 236 18.04 0.13 -2.45
CA THR A 236 19.32 0.86 -2.44
C THR A 236 19.15 2.30 -2.01
N GLN A 237 17.99 2.88 -2.24
CA GLN A 237 17.67 4.26 -1.86
C GLN A 237 16.18 4.39 -1.51
N SER A 238 15.86 5.25 -0.53
CA SER A 238 14.49 5.51 -0.11
C SER A 238 14.21 7.01 -0.04
N ASN A 239 13.02 7.38 -0.51
CA ASN A 239 12.53 8.76 -0.52
C ASN A 239 11.14 8.82 0.10
N HIS A 240 11.01 9.55 1.18
CA HIS A 240 9.72 9.82 1.78
C HIS A 240 8.93 10.84 0.95
N SER A 241 7.61 10.64 0.83
CA SER A 241 6.70 11.56 0.15
C SER A 241 5.67 12.12 1.11
N ASN A 242 5.37 13.40 1.00
CA ASN A 242 4.38 14.07 1.83
C ASN A 242 2.95 13.96 1.24
N SER A 243 2.85 13.65 -0.04
CA SER A 243 1.58 13.47 -0.78
C SER A 243 1.83 12.68 -2.05
N SER A 244 0.75 12.24 -2.71
CA SER A 244 0.86 11.58 -4.02
C SER A 244 1.43 12.52 -5.09
N VAL A 245 1.06 13.78 -5.08
CA VAL A 245 1.65 14.79 -5.99
C VAL A 245 3.15 14.91 -5.76
N HIS A 246 3.61 15.02 -4.50
CA HIS A 246 5.03 15.05 -4.18
C HIS A 246 5.76 13.77 -4.62
N GLY A 247 5.12 12.60 -4.46
CA GLY A 247 5.67 11.34 -4.97
C GLY A 247 5.86 11.34 -6.49
N MET A 248 4.93 11.91 -7.23
CA MET A 248 5.06 12.08 -8.68
C MET A 248 6.14 13.10 -9.05
N GLU A 249 6.28 14.19 -8.31
CA GLU A 249 7.37 15.15 -8.50
C GLU A 249 8.74 14.52 -8.28
N GLN A 250 8.89 13.70 -7.25
CA GLN A 250 10.12 12.92 -7.01
C GLN A 250 10.38 11.94 -8.15
N THR A 251 9.35 11.26 -8.65
CA THR A 251 9.46 10.34 -9.80
C THR A 251 9.93 11.07 -11.05
N ILE A 252 9.38 12.26 -11.32
CA ILE A 252 9.78 13.11 -12.45
C ILE A 252 11.26 13.54 -12.29
N GLN A 253 11.72 13.84 -11.07
CA GLN A 253 13.13 14.17 -10.85
C GLN A 253 14.05 12.97 -11.14
N TYR A 254 13.67 11.75 -10.73
CA TYR A 254 14.43 10.54 -11.07
C TYR A 254 14.48 10.29 -12.58
N ALA A 255 13.38 10.55 -13.31
CA ALA A 255 13.35 10.43 -14.77
C ALA A 255 14.34 11.38 -15.48
N LYS A 256 14.81 12.42 -14.82
CA LYS A 256 15.82 13.36 -15.32
C LYS A 256 17.26 12.96 -14.96
N THR A 257 17.43 11.90 -14.18
CA THR A 257 18.75 11.40 -13.75
C THR A 257 19.15 10.18 -14.55
N ASP A 258 20.43 9.92 -14.58
CA ASP A 258 20.99 8.74 -15.24
C ASP A 258 21.14 7.58 -14.24
N PHE A 259 20.01 7.14 -13.65
CA PHE A 259 20.00 5.95 -12.80
C PHE A 259 19.70 4.70 -13.66
N ASN A 260 20.23 3.56 -13.24
CA ASN A 260 20.02 2.29 -13.93
C ASN A 260 19.42 1.27 -12.95
N GLY A 261 18.12 1.08 -13.03
CA GLY A 261 17.42 0.19 -12.13
C GLY A 261 15.92 0.45 -12.08
N LEU A 262 15.31 0.09 -10.96
CA LEU A 262 13.90 0.24 -10.70
C LEU A 262 13.64 1.46 -9.80
N CYS A 263 12.73 2.34 -10.20
CA CYS A 263 12.10 3.32 -9.34
C CYS A 263 10.69 2.83 -9.00
N PHE A 264 10.49 2.37 -7.78
CA PHE A 264 9.22 1.82 -7.30
C PHE A 264 8.49 2.87 -6.46
N VAL A 265 7.32 3.29 -6.91
CA VAL A 265 6.56 4.43 -6.38
C VAL A 265 5.23 3.95 -5.82
N ASN A 266 4.93 4.33 -4.57
CA ASN A 266 3.63 4.16 -3.95
C ASN A 266 2.99 5.54 -3.70
N LEU A 267 1.80 5.75 -4.24
CA LEU A 267 1.03 6.99 -4.12
C LEU A 267 -0.14 6.78 -3.17
N VAL A 268 0.01 7.23 -1.94
CA VAL A 268 -0.82 6.85 -0.78
C VAL A 268 -2.17 7.56 -0.70
N ASP A 269 -2.28 8.79 -1.23
CA ASP A 269 -3.45 9.65 -0.99
C ASP A 269 -4.76 9.08 -1.55
N PHE A 270 -4.69 8.33 -2.65
CA PHE A 270 -5.84 7.64 -3.24
C PHE A 270 -6.57 6.79 -2.21
N ASP A 271 -5.81 5.98 -1.50
CA ASP A 271 -6.29 5.09 -0.46
C ASP A 271 -6.58 5.83 0.85
N ALA A 272 -5.57 6.49 1.41
CA ALA A 272 -5.62 7.06 2.76
C ALA A 272 -6.57 8.25 2.89
N LEU A 273 -6.64 9.12 1.90
CA LEU A 273 -7.47 10.34 1.96
C LEU A 273 -8.85 10.16 1.34
N TRP A 274 -8.97 9.31 0.31
CA TRP A 274 -10.17 9.25 -0.50
C TRP A 274 -10.88 7.90 -0.47
N GLY A 275 -10.15 6.80 -0.58
CA GLY A 275 -10.70 5.45 -0.50
C GLY A 275 -11.30 5.14 0.86
N HIS A 276 -10.51 5.13 1.92
CA HIS A 276 -10.97 4.86 3.29
C HIS A 276 -11.98 5.88 3.81
N ARG A 277 -11.95 7.11 3.32
CA ARG A 277 -12.90 8.17 3.70
C ARG A 277 -14.16 8.20 2.86
N ARG A 278 -14.29 7.26 1.92
CA ARG A 278 -15.47 7.14 1.02
C ARG A 278 -15.81 8.46 0.32
N ASN A 279 -14.78 9.08 -0.26
CA ASN A 279 -14.89 10.36 -0.98
C ASN A 279 -14.56 10.17 -2.47
N PRO A 280 -15.53 9.80 -3.32
CA PRO A 280 -15.30 9.57 -4.75
C PRO A 280 -14.89 10.85 -5.49
N GLU A 281 -15.41 12.02 -5.10
CA GLU A 281 -15.04 13.30 -5.71
C GLU A 281 -13.56 13.63 -5.44
N GLY A 282 -13.10 13.47 -4.20
CA GLY A 282 -11.69 13.66 -3.83
C GLY A 282 -10.79 12.69 -4.56
N TYR A 283 -11.21 11.43 -4.69
CA TYR A 283 -10.47 10.41 -5.44
C TYR A 283 -10.35 10.77 -6.93
N GLY A 284 -11.44 11.19 -7.55
CA GLY A 284 -11.45 11.64 -8.94
C GLY A 284 -10.51 12.82 -9.19
N ARG A 285 -10.50 13.81 -8.29
CA ARG A 285 -9.57 14.95 -8.37
C ARG A 285 -8.11 14.52 -8.18
N GLU A 286 -7.85 13.54 -7.34
CA GLU A 286 -6.50 12.98 -7.19
C GLU A 286 -6.04 12.27 -8.47
N LEU A 287 -6.94 11.53 -9.15
CA LEU A 287 -6.66 10.95 -10.45
C LEU A 287 -6.33 12.02 -11.50
N GLU A 288 -7.03 13.15 -11.51
CA GLU A 288 -6.75 14.27 -12.41
C GLU A 288 -5.36 14.88 -12.14
N ARG A 289 -4.98 15.10 -10.87
CA ARG A 289 -3.65 15.59 -10.50
C ARG A 289 -2.55 14.58 -10.88
N PHE A 290 -2.80 13.30 -10.65
CA PHE A 290 -1.90 12.24 -11.09
C PHE A 290 -1.73 12.27 -12.62
N ASP A 291 -2.82 12.39 -13.36
CA ASP A 291 -2.78 12.42 -14.83
C ASP A 291 -2.01 13.63 -15.37
N GLU A 292 -2.13 14.80 -14.73
CA GLU A 292 -1.32 15.98 -15.07
C GLU A 292 0.18 15.69 -14.87
N LYS A 293 0.56 15.10 -13.74
CA LYS A 293 1.95 14.70 -13.47
C LYS A 293 2.44 13.59 -14.39
N LEU A 294 1.57 12.66 -14.76
CA LEU A 294 1.86 11.65 -15.77
C LEU A 294 2.19 12.30 -17.13
N GLY A 295 1.43 13.35 -17.50
CA GLY A 295 1.71 14.13 -18.69
C GLY A 295 3.06 14.84 -18.68
N GLU A 296 3.58 15.21 -17.50
CA GLU A 296 4.93 15.74 -17.33
C GLU A 296 6.01 14.64 -17.41
N LEU A 297 5.69 13.43 -16.91
CA LEU A 297 6.62 12.29 -16.87
C LEU A 297 6.83 11.67 -18.26
N LEU A 298 5.77 11.43 -19.01
CA LEU A 298 5.83 10.68 -20.26
C LEU A 298 6.86 11.22 -21.28
N PRO A 299 7.00 12.54 -21.51
CA PRO A 299 7.99 13.08 -22.44
C PRO A 299 9.44 12.91 -21.98
N LEU A 300 9.68 12.60 -20.70
CA LEU A 300 11.01 12.41 -20.12
C LEU A 300 11.53 10.97 -20.29
N LEU A 301 10.67 10.03 -20.65
CA LEU A 301 11.05 8.64 -20.85
C LEU A 301 11.83 8.47 -22.15
N GLY A 302 12.95 7.76 -22.08
CA GLY A 302 13.75 7.35 -23.22
C GLY A 302 13.32 5.98 -23.76
N GLU A 303 13.93 5.58 -24.88
CA GLU A 303 13.62 4.29 -25.54
C GLU A 303 13.98 3.06 -24.66
N ASP A 304 14.91 3.23 -23.73
CA ASP A 304 15.33 2.20 -22.78
C ASP A 304 14.52 2.22 -21.46
N ASP A 305 13.54 3.14 -21.33
CA ASP A 305 12.71 3.24 -20.15
C ASP A 305 11.40 2.47 -20.32
N LEU A 306 11.02 1.72 -19.31
CA LEU A 306 9.74 1.03 -19.20
C LEU A 306 8.95 1.61 -18.02
N LEU A 307 7.79 2.19 -18.29
CA LEU A 307 6.83 2.60 -17.29
C LEU A 307 5.76 1.52 -17.09
N ILE A 308 5.49 1.15 -15.86
CA ILE A 308 4.37 0.27 -15.50
C ILE A 308 3.47 1.02 -14.51
N LEU A 309 2.19 1.15 -14.85
CA LEU A 309 1.15 1.68 -13.97
C LEU A 309 0.28 0.54 -13.50
N THR A 310 0.04 0.48 -12.18
CA THR A 310 -0.76 -0.57 -11.55
C THR A 310 -1.41 -0.07 -10.26
N ALA A 311 -2.10 -0.95 -9.56
CA ALA A 311 -2.57 -0.75 -8.20
C ALA A 311 -2.27 -2.00 -7.37
N ASP A 312 -2.18 -1.84 -6.05
CA ASP A 312 -1.92 -2.92 -5.10
C ASP A 312 -3.21 -3.61 -4.60
N HIS A 313 -4.34 -2.90 -4.66
CA HIS A 313 -5.68 -3.37 -4.32
C HIS A 313 -6.73 -2.40 -4.84
N GLY A 314 -8.01 -2.72 -4.68
CA GLY A 314 -9.11 -1.78 -4.83
C GLY A 314 -9.40 -1.06 -3.51
N ASN A 315 -10.04 0.07 -3.60
CA ASN A 315 -10.67 0.76 -2.46
C ASN A 315 -11.81 1.63 -2.99
N ASP A 316 -12.94 1.00 -3.28
CA ASP A 316 -14.10 1.63 -3.89
C ASP A 316 -14.72 2.67 -2.93
N PRO A 317 -14.62 3.97 -3.24
CA PRO A 317 -15.08 5.01 -2.32
C PRO A 317 -16.61 5.13 -2.25
N THR A 318 -17.33 4.39 -3.05
CA THR A 318 -18.80 4.33 -3.04
C THR A 318 -19.31 3.13 -2.26
N TYR A 319 -18.43 2.21 -1.85
CA TYR A 319 -18.80 0.98 -1.18
C TYR A 319 -19.03 1.18 0.32
N THR A 320 -19.66 0.21 0.96
CA THR A 320 -19.94 0.25 2.40
C THR A 320 -18.68 -0.02 3.24
N GLY A 321 -18.67 0.41 4.49
CA GLY A 321 -17.51 0.28 5.37
C GLY A 321 -16.37 1.22 5.01
N THR A 322 -15.16 0.90 5.45
CA THR A 322 -13.94 1.73 5.24
C THR A 322 -12.74 0.90 4.81
N ASP A 323 -12.94 -0.40 4.53
CA ASP A 323 -11.87 -1.33 4.18
C ASP A 323 -11.55 -1.27 2.67
N HIS A 324 -10.39 -1.80 2.31
CA HIS A 324 -10.04 -2.09 0.92
C HIS A 324 -11.04 -3.02 0.26
N THR A 325 -11.09 -3.02 -1.05
CA THR A 325 -11.98 -3.90 -1.83
C THR A 325 -11.19 -4.87 -2.70
N ARG A 326 -11.63 -6.13 -2.72
CA ARG A 326 -11.04 -7.21 -3.51
C ARG A 326 -11.42 -7.04 -4.97
N GLU A 327 -10.47 -6.57 -5.78
CA GLU A 327 -10.67 -6.24 -7.20
C GLU A 327 -9.50 -6.69 -8.04
N GLN A 328 -9.75 -6.95 -9.32
CA GLN A 328 -8.67 -6.95 -10.29
C GLN A 328 -8.13 -5.54 -10.47
N VAL A 329 -6.82 -5.45 -10.71
CA VAL A 329 -6.10 -4.18 -10.87
C VAL A 329 -5.57 -4.02 -12.29
N PRO A 330 -5.33 -2.77 -12.74
CA PRO A 330 -4.73 -2.54 -14.05
C PRO A 330 -3.24 -2.90 -14.06
N PHE A 331 -2.79 -3.32 -15.22
CA PHE A 331 -1.38 -3.28 -15.62
C PHE A 331 -1.33 -2.53 -16.95
N ILE A 332 -0.61 -1.43 -16.98
CA ILE A 332 -0.38 -0.65 -18.21
C ILE A 332 1.12 -0.44 -18.34
N ALA A 333 1.71 -0.97 -19.39
CA ALA A 333 3.11 -0.83 -19.71
C ALA A 333 3.29 0.12 -20.89
N TYR A 334 4.26 1.01 -20.79
CA TYR A 334 4.61 1.95 -21.86
C TYR A 334 6.10 2.20 -21.92
N SER A 335 6.62 2.24 -23.14
CA SER A 335 7.93 2.77 -23.49
C SER A 335 7.82 3.52 -24.82
N PRO A 336 8.60 4.58 -25.05
CA PRO A 336 8.66 5.23 -26.35
C PRO A 336 9.07 4.30 -27.52
N SER A 337 9.77 3.19 -27.20
CA SER A 337 10.15 2.16 -28.18
C SER A 337 9.02 1.22 -28.60
N MET A 338 7.87 1.24 -27.91
CA MET A 338 6.75 0.35 -28.23
C MET A 338 6.00 0.79 -29.49
N GLU A 339 5.68 -0.15 -30.37
CA GLU A 339 4.90 0.07 -31.59
C GLU A 339 3.38 0.00 -31.29
N GLY A 340 2.86 0.98 -30.55
CA GLY A 340 1.44 1.10 -30.23
C GLY A 340 0.95 0.17 -29.13
N GLY A 341 -0.30 0.34 -28.75
CA GLY A 341 -0.95 -0.38 -27.67
C GLY A 341 -1.57 -1.71 -28.09
N LYS A 342 -1.73 -2.59 -27.12
CA LYS A 342 -2.31 -3.93 -27.30
C LYS A 342 -2.95 -4.40 -26.00
N ASP A 343 -4.12 -5.02 -26.11
CA ASP A 343 -4.72 -5.78 -25.01
C ASP A 343 -4.01 -7.15 -24.87
N LEU A 344 -3.42 -7.37 -23.71
CA LEU A 344 -2.74 -8.62 -23.37
C LEU A 344 -3.66 -9.60 -22.59
N GLY A 345 -4.95 -9.23 -22.42
CA GLY A 345 -5.92 -10.04 -21.68
C GLY A 345 -5.84 -9.90 -20.18
N GLY A 346 -5.45 -10.94 -19.48
CA GLY A 346 -5.35 -10.94 -18.03
C GLY A 346 -4.36 -11.96 -17.50
N ALA A 347 -3.97 -11.80 -16.25
CA ALA A 347 -3.15 -12.74 -15.52
C ALA A 347 -3.72 -13.00 -14.11
N ASP A 348 -3.48 -14.19 -13.60
CA ASP A 348 -4.03 -14.68 -12.32
C ASP A 348 -3.10 -14.36 -11.13
N THR A 349 -2.18 -13.41 -11.30
CA THR A 349 -1.30 -12.94 -10.22
C THR A 349 -0.73 -11.55 -10.53
N PHE A 350 -0.53 -10.74 -9.50
CA PHE A 350 0.21 -9.48 -9.59
C PHE A 350 1.72 -9.69 -9.85
N ALA A 351 2.21 -10.90 -9.61
CA ALA A 351 3.64 -11.23 -9.73
C ALA A 351 4.18 -11.17 -11.17
N VAL A 352 3.32 -11.05 -12.15
CA VAL A 352 3.70 -10.68 -13.53
C VAL A 352 4.56 -9.42 -13.55
N ILE A 353 4.27 -8.47 -12.65
CA ILE A 353 4.99 -7.19 -12.56
C ILE A 353 6.46 -7.43 -12.18
N GLY A 354 6.74 -8.08 -11.07
CA GLY A 354 8.10 -8.35 -10.61
C GLY A 354 8.88 -9.24 -11.58
N ALA A 355 8.22 -10.26 -12.13
CA ALA A 355 8.83 -11.13 -13.14
C ALA A 355 9.22 -10.35 -14.40
N THR A 356 8.36 -9.47 -14.89
CA THR A 356 8.61 -8.63 -16.07
C THR A 356 9.73 -7.61 -15.81
N VAL A 357 9.72 -6.98 -14.63
CA VAL A 357 10.78 -6.05 -14.22
C VAL A 357 12.14 -6.77 -14.15
N ALA A 358 12.22 -7.91 -13.48
CA ALA A 358 13.47 -8.68 -13.40
C ALA A 358 13.97 -9.10 -14.80
N ASP A 359 13.09 -9.58 -15.64
CA ASP A 359 13.40 -10.00 -17.00
C ASP A 359 13.91 -8.83 -17.85
N ASN A 360 13.34 -7.64 -17.71
CA ASN A 360 13.79 -6.42 -18.39
C ASN A 360 15.26 -6.09 -18.08
N PHE A 361 15.77 -6.46 -16.92
CA PHE A 361 17.17 -6.32 -16.52
C PHE A 361 17.99 -7.59 -16.74
N GLY A 362 17.44 -8.64 -17.34
CA GLY A 362 18.10 -9.93 -17.50
C GLY A 362 18.42 -10.62 -16.16
N VAL A 363 17.66 -10.33 -15.12
CA VAL A 363 17.87 -10.85 -13.77
C VAL A 363 16.87 -11.97 -13.48
N LYS A 364 17.38 -13.09 -12.95
CA LYS A 364 16.54 -14.21 -12.57
C LYS A 364 15.81 -13.91 -11.26
N MET A 365 14.51 -14.22 -11.23
CA MET A 365 13.72 -14.14 -10.01
C MET A 365 14.24 -15.11 -8.93
N PRO A 366 14.18 -14.74 -7.63
CA PRO A 366 14.57 -15.62 -6.54
C PRO A 366 13.78 -16.92 -6.51
N GLU A 367 14.39 -17.97 -5.97
CA GLU A 367 13.72 -19.26 -5.78
C GLU A 367 12.49 -19.10 -4.86
N GLY A 368 11.42 -19.81 -5.19
CA GLY A 368 10.15 -19.77 -4.44
C GLY A 368 9.23 -18.60 -4.81
N THR A 369 9.64 -17.73 -5.72
CA THR A 369 8.76 -16.67 -6.24
C THR A 369 7.81 -17.21 -7.30
N ILE A 370 6.67 -16.51 -7.46
CA ILE A 370 5.67 -16.77 -8.50
C ILE A 370 5.71 -15.68 -9.56
N GLY A 371 4.97 -15.87 -10.63
CA GLY A 371 4.83 -14.92 -11.72
C GLY A 371 5.62 -15.32 -12.97
N THR A 372 5.11 -14.90 -14.11
CA THR A 372 5.72 -15.10 -15.43
C THR A 372 5.88 -13.74 -16.10
N SER A 373 7.05 -13.50 -16.68
CA SER A 373 7.30 -12.26 -17.44
C SER A 373 6.44 -12.22 -18.71
N VAL A 374 5.99 -11.01 -19.02
CA VAL A 374 5.33 -10.68 -20.30
C VAL A 374 6.18 -9.73 -21.15
N LEU A 375 7.47 -9.63 -20.85
CA LEU A 375 8.38 -8.71 -21.55
C LEU A 375 8.36 -8.92 -23.06
N ASP A 376 8.33 -10.17 -23.51
CA ASP A 376 8.28 -10.51 -24.95
C ASP A 376 6.98 -10.04 -25.64
N GLU A 377 5.95 -9.67 -24.88
CA GLU A 377 4.70 -9.15 -25.38
C GLU A 377 4.63 -7.62 -25.36
N LEU A 378 5.61 -6.98 -24.72
CA LEU A 378 5.75 -5.53 -24.62
C LEU A 378 6.66 -5.01 -25.73
#